data_80c94d83c6e980147f5a2685a5e347bc
#
_entry.id   80c94d83c6e980147f5a2685a5e347bc
#
_cell.length_a   1.000
_cell.length_b   1.000
_cell.length_c   1.000
_cell.angle_alpha   90.00
_cell.angle_beta   90.00
_cell.angle_gamma   90.00
#
_symmetry.space_group_name_H-M   'P 1'
#
loop_
_entity.id
_entity.type
_entity.pdbx_description
1 polymer ?
#
loop_
_entity_poly.entity_id
_entity_poly.type
_entity_poly.pdbx_seq_one_letter_code
_entity_poly.pdbx_strand_id
1 'polypeptide(L)'
;PRASSAIPDIRGFIGMVLDRGFAYEAGGSVYFDVSKFPSFGTVSHYSEAEMIEFARQRGGNIDDPNKRNPLDFVLWHPSASDEPAWDTMWGAGRPGWHIECSALALRELGTTIDLHGGGADLIFPHHEWERAQSEAATGELFVKHWMHTALIHMDGEKMSKSLGNLVFIDQLRETWDPRAIRMGIIEHHYRVEWEWDDELMPRNQARLDAWNERAGSNPDLLDEVRRRLDDDLD
;
A
#
# COMPACT_ATOMS: atom_id res chain seq x y z
N PRO A 1 12.02 8.78 -5.21
CA PRO A 1 12.03 8.65 -6.68
C PRO A 1 10.67 9.00 -7.28
N ARG A 2 10.63 9.26 -8.59
CA ARG A 2 9.39 9.51 -9.35
C ARG A 2 9.20 8.37 -10.35
N ALA A 3 7.96 7.85 -10.50
CA ALA A 3 7.65 6.81 -11.48
C ALA A 3 8.05 7.22 -12.91
N SER A 4 7.81 8.48 -13.29
CA SER A 4 8.19 9.04 -14.59
C SER A 4 9.70 9.03 -14.88
N SER A 5 10.54 8.99 -13.84
CA SER A 5 11.99 8.87 -13.99
C SER A 5 12.50 7.42 -13.93
N ALA A 6 11.61 6.47 -13.63
CA ALA A 6 11.92 5.05 -13.47
C ALA A 6 11.39 4.18 -14.63
N ILE A 7 10.94 4.79 -15.71
CA ILE A 7 10.41 4.05 -16.87
C ILE A 7 11.38 2.99 -17.41
N PRO A 8 12.70 3.25 -17.52
CA PRO A 8 13.65 2.21 -17.94
C PRO A 8 13.69 1.01 -16.98
N ASP A 9 13.63 1.25 -15.66
CA ASP A 9 13.64 0.20 -14.65
C ASP A 9 12.34 -0.62 -14.73
N ILE A 10 11.19 0.06 -14.87
CA ILE A 10 9.88 -0.57 -15.02
C ILE A 10 9.84 -1.46 -16.27
N ARG A 11 10.35 -0.97 -17.41
CA ARG A 11 10.44 -1.75 -18.66
C ARG A 11 11.31 -2.99 -18.47
N GLY A 12 12.45 -2.84 -17.81
CA GLY A 12 13.34 -3.97 -17.50
C GLY A 12 12.64 -5.00 -16.60
N PHE A 13 11.90 -4.52 -15.60
CA PHE A 13 11.15 -5.38 -14.69
C PHE A 13 10.06 -6.16 -15.44
N ILE A 14 9.25 -5.52 -16.28
CA ILE A 14 8.24 -6.18 -17.12
C ILE A 14 8.90 -7.23 -18.03
N GLY A 15 10.07 -6.91 -18.62
CA GLY A 15 10.84 -7.88 -19.40
C GLY A 15 11.20 -9.12 -18.61
N MET A 16 11.66 -8.99 -17.36
CA MET A 16 11.95 -10.14 -16.50
C MET A 16 10.71 -11.00 -16.24
N VAL A 17 9.54 -10.41 -16.00
CA VAL A 17 8.28 -11.15 -15.79
C VAL A 17 7.86 -11.89 -17.05
N LEU A 18 7.98 -11.28 -18.23
CA LEU A 18 7.69 -11.90 -19.54
C LEU A 18 8.65 -13.05 -19.85
N ASP A 19 9.96 -12.84 -19.69
CA ASP A 19 11.01 -13.83 -19.98
C ASP A 19 10.85 -15.10 -19.13
N ARG A 20 10.29 -14.95 -17.91
CA ARG A 20 10.01 -16.06 -17.01
C ARG A 20 8.63 -16.68 -17.22
N GLY A 21 7.84 -16.17 -18.16
CA GLY A 21 6.56 -16.76 -18.58
C GLY A 21 5.38 -16.44 -17.67
N PHE A 22 5.49 -15.43 -16.79
CA PHE A 22 4.42 -14.99 -15.89
C PHE A 22 3.56 -13.85 -16.45
N ALA A 23 3.87 -13.36 -17.64
CA ALA A 23 3.09 -12.32 -18.30
C ALA A 23 2.81 -12.68 -19.76
N TYR A 24 1.88 -11.97 -20.37
CA TYR A 24 1.51 -12.12 -21.78
C TYR A 24 1.05 -10.79 -22.37
N GLU A 25 1.15 -10.69 -23.70
CA GLU A 25 0.69 -9.55 -24.47
C GLU A 25 -0.72 -9.83 -25.03
N ALA A 26 -1.63 -8.88 -24.89
CA ALA A 26 -2.96 -8.91 -25.50
C ALA A 26 -3.52 -7.48 -25.65
N GLY A 27 -4.17 -7.18 -26.78
CA GLY A 27 -4.85 -5.90 -27.02
C GLY A 27 -3.94 -4.65 -26.89
N GLY A 28 -2.63 -4.78 -27.14
CA GLY A 28 -1.64 -3.71 -26.98
C GLY A 28 -1.20 -3.48 -25.54
N SER A 29 -1.63 -4.32 -24.61
CA SER A 29 -1.24 -4.29 -23.19
C SER A 29 -0.41 -5.53 -22.83
N VAL A 30 0.32 -5.42 -21.72
CA VAL A 30 1.02 -6.54 -21.08
C VAL A 30 0.32 -6.82 -19.75
N TYR A 31 -0.12 -8.06 -19.56
CA TYR A 31 -0.81 -8.54 -18.37
C TYR A 31 0.03 -9.55 -17.61
N PHE A 32 -0.01 -9.49 -16.29
CA PHE A 32 0.45 -10.57 -15.43
C PHE A 32 -0.59 -11.69 -15.44
N ASP A 33 -0.14 -12.94 -15.62
CA ASP A 33 -0.97 -14.16 -15.61
C ASP A 33 -0.97 -14.74 -14.20
N VAL A 34 -2.02 -14.46 -13.42
CA VAL A 34 -2.11 -14.95 -12.02
C VAL A 34 -2.18 -16.46 -11.93
N SER A 35 -2.64 -17.13 -12.98
CA SER A 35 -2.73 -18.60 -13.02
C SER A 35 -1.36 -19.30 -13.03
N LYS A 36 -0.31 -18.55 -13.39
CA LYS A 36 1.08 -19.03 -13.41
C LYS A 36 1.79 -18.89 -12.07
N PHE A 37 1.20 -18.17 -11.11
CA PHE A 37 1.78 -17.91 -9.80
C PHE A 37 1.04 -18.69 -8.70
N PRO A 38 1.48 -19.90 -8.32
CA PRO A 38 0.71 -20.82 -7.47
C PRO A 38 0.45 -20.30 -6.04
N SER A 39 1.26 -19.37 -5.56
CA SER A 39 1.10 -18.77 -4.23
C SER A 39 0.30 -17.47 -4.24
N PHE A 40 -0.42 -17.17 -5.34
CA PHE A 40 -1.31 -16.01 -5.41
C PHE A 40 -2.41 -16.10 -4.33
N GLY A 41 -2.69 -14.99 -3.63
CA GLY A 41 -3.67 -14.93 -2.55
C GLY A 41 -3.09 -15.17 -1.15
N THR A 42 -1.77 -15.37 -0.99
CA THR A 42 -1.19 -15.68 0.32
C THR A 42 -0.85 -14.45 1.18
N VAL A 43 -0.90 -13.23 0.65
CA VAL A 43 -0.83 -11.99 1.44
C VAL A 43 -2.22 -11.63 1.96
N SER A 44 -3.21 -11.70 1.08
CA SER A 44 -4.58 -11.28 1.38
C SER A 44 -5.37 -12.34 2.16
N HIS A 45 -5.09 -13.63 1.92
CA HIS A 45 -5.89 -14.76 2.43
C HIS A 45 -7.37 -14.70 2.05
N TYR A 46 -7.73 -13.93 1.01
CA TYR A 46 -9.09 -13.83 0.50
C TYR A 46 -9.43 -15.00 -0.42
N SER A 47 -10.69 -15.38 -0.44
CA SER A 47 -11.23 -16.27 -1.47
C SER A 47 -11.19 -15.59 -2.84
N GLU A 48 -11.21 -16.39 -3.92
CA GLU A 48 -11.24 -15.85 -5.28
C GLU A 48 -12.42 -14.89 -5.52
N ALA A 49 -13.59 -15.19 -4.96
CA ALA A 49 -14.77 -14.34 -5.05
C ALA A 49 -14.59 -12.98 -4.38
N GLU A 50 -13.97 -12.95 -3.18
CA GLU A 50 -13.62 -11.72 -2.48
C GLU A 50 -12.56 -10.92 -3.25
N MET A 51 -11.54 -11.60 -3.80
CA MET A 51 -10.52 -10.94 -4.61
C MET A 51 -11.11 -10.28 -5.86
N ILE A 52 -12.02 -10.94 -6.56
CA ILE A 52 -12.73 -10.39 -7.73
C ILE A 52 -13.54 -9.15 -7.32
N GLU A 53 -14.26 -9.23 -6.22
CA GLU A 53 -15.07 -8.10 -5.74
C GLU A 53 -14.20 -6.92 -5.32
N PHE A 54 -13.13 -7.13 -4.57
CA PHE A 54 -12.20 -6.08 -4.19
C PHE A 54 -11.44 -5.51 -5.40
N ALA A 55 -11.07 -6.32 -6.39
CA ALA A 55 -10.47 -5.82 -7.61
C ALA A 55 -11.42 -4.87 -8.34
N ARG A 56 -12.72 -5.23 -8.46
CA ARG A 56 -13.74 -4.37 -9.05
C ARG A 56 -13.89 -3.04 -8.32
N GLN A 57 -14.02 -3.07 -6.99
CA GLN A 57 -14.20 -1.90 -6.15
C GLN A 57 -13.00 -0.95 -6.18
N ARG A 58 -11.79 -1.48 -6.42
CA ARG A 58 -10.52 -0.75 -6.33
C ARG A 58 -9.89 -0.44 -7.69
N GLY A 59 -10.71 -0.38 -8.73
CA GLY A 59 -10.32 0.09 -10.07
C GLY A 59 -9.72 -0.97 -10.99
N GLY A 60 -9.76 -2.24 -10.61
CA GLY A 60 -9.41 -3.35 -11.50
C GLY A 60 -10.51 -3.56 -12.55
N ASN A 61 -10.14 -3.55 -13.83
CA ASN A 61 -11.06 -3.94 -14.89
C ASN A 61 -11.11 -5.46 -15.00
N ILE A 62 -12.03 -6.08 -14.26
CA ILE A 62 -12.20 -7.54 -14.22
C ILE A 62 -12.88 -8.10 -15.47
N ASP A 63 -13.60 -7.25 -16.20
CA ASP A 63 -14.36 -7.62 -17.41
C ASP A 63 -13.59 -7.32 -18.72
N ASP A 64 -12.28 -7.01 -18.62
CA ASP A 64 -11.43 -6.75 -19.78
C ASP A 64 -11.34 -8.00 -20.67
N PRO A 65 -11.79 -7.93 -21.94
CA PRO A 65 -11.82 -9.09 -22.83
C PRO A 65 -10.44 -9.63 -23.22
N ASN A 66 -9.38 -8.87 -22.96
CA ASN A 66 -8.00 -9.28 -23.22
C ASN A 66 -7.40 -10.10 -22.07
N LYS A 67 -8.04 -10.12 -20.90
CA LYS A 67 -7.59 -10.92 -19.77
C LYS A 67 -7.95 -12.40 -19.93
N ARG A 68 -7.06 -13.28 -19.50
CA ARG A 68 -7.28 -14.72 -19.42
C ARG A 68 -8.00 -15.12 -18.14
N ASN A 69 -7.75 -14.38 -17.07
CA ASN A 69 -8.39 -14.52 -15.76
C ASN A 69 -8.82 -13.13 -15.27
N PRO A 70 -10.00 -12.97 -14.65
CA PRO A 70 -10.47 -11.69 -14.13
C PRO A 70 -9.46 -10.97 -13.20
N LEU A 71 -8.66 -11.74 -12.48
CA LEU A 71 -7.63 -11.23 -11.55
C LEU A 71 -6.29 -10.91 -12.22
N ASP A 72 -6.11 -11.21 -13.51
CA ASP A 72 -4.93 -10.74 -14.24
C ASP A 72 -4.86 -9.22 -14.19
N PHE A 73 -3.66 -8.68 -14.10
CA PHE A 73 -3.50 -7.25 -13.93
C PHE A 73 -2.48 -6.67 -14.90
N VAL A 74 -2.69 -5.39 -15.20
CA VAL A 74 -1.92 -4.67 -16.20
C VAL A 74 -0.53 -4.32 -15.67
N LEU A 75 0.50 -4.68 -16.42
CA LEU A 75 1.89 -4.24 -16.23
C LEU A 75 2.21 -3.04 -17.12
N TRP A 76 1.69 -3.05 -18.38
CA TRP A 76 1.81 -1.98 -19.35
C TRP A 76 0.53 -1.87 -20.17
N HIS A 77 0.10 -0.64 -20.48
CA HIS A 77 -1.07 -0.42 -21.34
C HIS A 77 -0.93 0.82 -22.20
N PRO A 78 -1.62 0.89 -23.35
CA PRO A 78 -1.68 2.08 -24.19
C PRO A 78 -2.16 3.30 -23.39
N SER A 79 -1.57 4.46 -23.68
CA SER A 79 -2.03 5.75 -23.14
C SER A 79 -3.09 6.37 -24.03
N ALA A 80 -4.03 7.09 -23.43
CA ALA A 80 -4.92 7.98 -24.14
C ALA A 80 -4.12 9.18 -24.72
N SER A 81 -4.73 9.92 -25.64
CA SER A 81 -4.05 11.02 -26.34
C SER A 81 -3.62 12.19 -25.46
N ASP A 82 -4.23 12.32 -24.29
CA ASP A 82 -3.97 13.34 -23.27
C ASP A 82 -3.16 12.83 -22.08
N GLU A 83 -2.76 11.53 -22.10
CA GLU A 83 -1.95 10.90 -21.08
C GLU A 83 -0.46 10.85 -21.48
N PRO A 84 0.47 10.88 -20.50
CA PRO A 84 1.87 10.61 -20.76
C PRO A 84 2.06 9.23 -21.40
N ALA A 85 2.91 9.16 -22.42
CA ALA A 85 3.25 7.91 -23.10
C ALA A 85 4.76 7.79 -23.29
N TRP A 86 5.26 6.55 -23.22
CA TRP A 86 6.65 6.20 -23.50
C TRP A 86 6.68 5.06 -24.50
N ASP A 87 7.62 5.14 -25.43
CA ASP A 87 7.80 4.10 -26.45
C ASP A 87 8.42 2.83 -25.84
N THR A 88 7.82 1.71 -26.13
CA THR A 88 8.31 0.38 -25.76
C THR A 88 8.20 -0.60 -26.92
N MET A 89 8.78 -1.80 -26.76
CA MET A 89 8.58 -2.88 -27.71
C MET A 89 7.13 -3.40 -27.78
N TRP A 90 6.33 -3.12 -26.75
CA TRP A 90 4.91 -3.46 -26.65
C TRP A 90 3.98 -2.34 -27.19
N GLY A 91 4.56 -1.25 -27.67
CA GLY A 91 3.86 -0.06 -28.12
C GLY A 91 4.03 1.15 -27.20
N ALA A 92 3.59 2.31 -27.68
CA ALA A 92 3.54 3.53 -26.89
C ALA A 92 2.47 3.43 -25.81
N GLY A 93 2.83 3.75 -24.55
CA GLY A 93 1.92 3.60 -23.44
C GLY A 93 2.53 3.99 -22.11
N ARG A 94 1.93 3.51 -21.04
CA ARG A 94 2.33 3.76 -19.65
C ARG A 94 2.26 2.51 -18.78
N PRO A 95 3.01 2.47 -17.64
CA PRO A 95 2.93 1.35 -16.71
C PRO A 95 1.57 1.29 -16.00
N GLY A 96 1.21 0.10 -15.56
CA GLY A 96 0.20 -0.10 -14.54
C GLY A 96 0.72 0.42 -13.19
N TRP A 97 -0.20 0.80 -12.30
CA TRP A 97 0.18 1.37 -11.00
C TRP A 97 1.05 0.43 -10.14
N HIS A 98 0.73 -0.85 -10.12
CA HIS A 98 1.38 -1.81 -9.21
C HIS A 98 2.83 -2.10 -9.59
N ILE A 99 3.15 -2.10 -10.89
CA ILE A 99 4.51 -2.35 -11.37
C ILE A 99 5.46 -1.19 -11.05
N GLU A 100 4.96 0.02 -10.96
CA GLU A 100 5.75 1.19 -10.57
C GLU A 100 6.38 1.00 -9.19
N CYS A 101 5.56 0.58 -8.22
CA CYS A 101 6.01 0.36 -6.84
C CYS A 101 7.01 -0.79 -6.76
N SER A 102 6.75 -1.92 -7.41
CA SER A 102 7.68 -3.07 -7.40
C SER A 102 9.03 -2.74 -8.06
N ALA A 103 9.02 -2.06 -9.20
CA ALA A 103 10.27 -1.69 -9.88
C ALA A 103 11.10 -0.69 -9.06
N LEU A 104 10.43 0.29 -8.42
CA LEU A 104 11.09 1.25 -7.54
C LEU A 104 11.62 0.59 -6.27
N ALA A 105 10.85 -0.31 -5.67
CA ALA A 105 11.28 -1.07 -4.50
C ALA A 105 12.51 -1.94 -4.81
N LEU A 106 12.49 -2.67 -5.92
CA LEU A 106 13.65 -3.47 -6.36
C LEU A 106 14.90 -2.61 -6.54
N ARG A 107 14.76 -1.45 -7.18
CA ARG A 107 15.89 -0.54 -7.45
C ARG A 107 16.47 0.05 -6.16
N GLU A 108 15.64 0.51 -5.22
CA GLU A 108 16.09 1.24 -4.03
C GLU A 108 16.42 0.32 -2.84
N LEU A 109 15.76 -0.83 -2.72
CA LEU A 109 15.81 -1.69 -1.55
C LEU A 109 16.34 -3.11 -1.84
N GLY A 110 16.49 -3.47 -3.12
CA GLY A 110 16.90 -4.83 -3.52
C GLY A 110 15.73 -5.79 -3.68
N THR A 111 16.05 -7.08 -3.87
CA THR A 111 15.07 -8.12 -4.19
C THR A 111 14.17 -8.49 -3.01
N THR A 112 14.66 -8.33 -1.78
CA THR A 112 13.95 -8.69 -0.56
C THR A 112 13.87 -7.51 0.40
N ILE A 113 12.67 -7.14 0.81
CA ILE A 113 12.38 -6.06 1.76
C ILE A 113 12.15 -6.67 3.15
N ASP A 114 12.71 -6.06 4.19
CA ASP A 114 12.52 -6.55 5.56
C ASP A 114 11.10 -6.31 6.06
N LEU A 115 10.56 -5.11 5.84
CA LEU A 115 9.21 -4.72 6.23
C LEU A 115 8.55 -3.89 5.13
N HIS A 116 7.38 -4.31 4.67
CA HIS A 116 6.54 -3.57 3.72
C HIS A 116 5.20 -3.26 4.38
N GLY A 117 4.87 -1.98 4.45
CA GLY A 117 3.68 -1.52 5.16
C GLY A 117 2.74 -0.69 4.31
N GLY A 118 1.47 -0.60 4.74
CA GLY A 118 0.45 0.24 4.12
C GLY A 118 -0.88 0.21 4.85
N GLY A 119 -1.89 0.86 4.29
CA GLY A 119 -3.26 0.74 4.78
C GLY A 119 -3.85 -0.64 4.47
N ALA A 120 -4.83 -1.06 5.25
CA ALA A 120 -5.51 -2.36 5.06
C ALA A 120 -6.17 -2.49 3.67
N ASP A 121 -6.50 -1.38 3.03
CA ASP A 121 -7.02 -1.36 1.67
C ASP A 121 -5.98 -1.75 0.60
N LEU A 122 -4.68 -1.66 0.92
CA LEU A 122 -3.59 -2.07 0.03
C LEU A 122 -3.28 -3.56 0.10
N ILE A 123 -3.75 -4.29 1.13
CA ILE A 123 -3.56 -5.76 1.21
C ILE A 123 -3.89 -6.41 -0.12
N PHE A 124 -5.04 -6.04 -0.68
CA PHE A 124 -5.50 -6.47 -1.99
C PHE A 124 -6.20 -5.30 -2.73
N PRO A 125 -5.93 -5.08 -4.00
CA PRO A 125 -5.08 -5.89 -4.85
C PRO A 125 -3.58 -5.54 -4.78
N HIS A 126 -3.20 -4.34 -4.30
CA HIS A 126 -1.90 -3.73 -4.54
C HIS A 126 -0.74 -4.59 -4.05
N HIS A 127 -0.69 -4.91 -2.76
CA HIS A 127 0.43 -5.68 -2.16
C HIS A 127 0.47 -7.14 -2.63
N GLU A 128 -0.70 -7.77 -2.84
CA GLU A 128 -0.74 -9.11 -3.42
C GLU A 128 -0.16 -9.11 -4.84
N TRP A 129 -0.50 -8.11 -5.66
CA TRP A 129 0.00 -7.97 -7.01
C TRP A 129 1.49 -7.56 -7.05
N GLU A 130 1.93 -6.67 -6.14
CA GLU A 130 3.36 -6.36 -5.99
C GLU A 130 4.18 -7.60 -5.65
N ARG A 131 3.71 -8.41 -4.70
CA ARG A 131 4.36 -9.66 -4.35
C ARG A 131 4.43 -10.62 -5.54
N ALA A 132 3.30 -10.84 -6.21
CA ALA A 132 3.23 -11.79 -7.33
C ALA A 132 4.23 -11.42 -8.43
N GLN A 133 4.22 -10.16 -8.88
CA GLN A 133 5.12 -9.70 -9.95
C GLN A 133 6.59 -9.65 -9.52
N SER A 134 6.88 -9.29 -8.25
CA SER A 134 8.26 -9.20 -7.77
C SER A 134 8.90 -10.57 -7.60
N GLU A 135 8.20 -11.54 -6.99
CA GLU A 135 8.68 -12.91 -6.86
C GLU A 135 8.73 -13.63 -8.21
N ALA A 136 7.79 -13.35 -9.11
CA ALA A 136 7.83 -13.85 -10.48
C ALA A 136 9.05 -13.30 -11.24
N ALA A 137 9.38 -12.04 -11.11
CA ALA A 137 10.52 -11.41 -11.79
C ALA A 137 11.86 -11.89 -11.25
N THR A 138 12.03 -12.00 -9.94
CA THR A 138 13.32 -12.26 -9.31
C THR A 138 13.55 -13.73 -8.94
N GLY A 139 12.48 -14.47 -8.58
CA GLY A 139 12.56 -15.81 -8.00
C GLY A 139 12.92 -15.81 -6.51
N GLU A 140 12.98 -14.64 -5.90
CA GLU A 140 13.34 -14.45 -4.50
C GLU A 140 12.12 -14.00 -3.69
N LEU A 141 12.14 -14.23 -2.39
CA LEU A 141 11.11 -13.70 -1.47
C LEU A 141 11.11 -12.17 -1.54
N PHE A 142 9.94 -11.59 -1.85
CA PHE A 142 9.83 -10.13 -1.97
C PHE A 142 9.84 -9.42 -0.61
N VAL A 143 9.02 -9.88 0.35
CA VAL A 143 8.85 -9.23 1.65
C VAL A 143 8.91 -10.26 2.78
N LYS A 144 9.73 -9.98 3.81
CA LYS A 144 9.82 -10.82 5.01
C LYS A 144 8.62 -10.62 5.93
N HIS A 145 8.21 -9.34 6.14
CA HIS A 145 7.14 -8.98 7.06
C HIS A 145 6.20 -7.95 6.43
N TRP A 146 4.91 -8.26 6.42
CA TRP A 146 3.86 -7.35 6.00
C TRP A 146 3.21 -6.70 7.22
N MET A 147 2.99 -5.38 7.16
CA MET A 147 2.30 -4.65 8.21
C MET A 147 1.22 -3.76 7.58
N HIS A 148 -0.02 -3.94 8.03
CA HIS A 148 -1.13 -3.14 7.54
C HIS A 148 -1.83 -2.43 8.70
N THR A 149 -2.07 -1.12 8.52
CA THR A 149 -2.81 -0.32 9.48
C THR A 149 -4.27 -0.23 9.06
N ALA A 150 -5.16 -0.26 10.03
CA ALA A 150 -6.56 0.05 9.79
C ALA A 150 -6.74 1.50 9.30
N LEU A 151 -7.90 1.79 8.73
CA LEU A 151 -8.19 3.07 8.12
C LEU A 151 -8.79 4.03 9.14
N ILE A 152 -8.53 5.33 8.92
CA ILE A 152 -9.15 6.41 9.67
C ILE A 152 -10.36 6.90 8.88
N HIS A 153 -11.47 7.07 9.55
CA HIS A 153 -12.70 7.58 8.98
C HIS A 153 -12.99 9.00 9.47
N MET A 154 -13.82 9.72 8.75
CA MET A 154 -14.39 11.01 9.12
C MET A 154 -15.81 11.06 8.62
N ASP A 155 -16.76 11.35 9.49
CA ASP A 155 -18.20 11.35 9.18
C ASP A 155 -18.70 10.02 8.60
N GLY A 156 -18.16 8.89 9.09
CA GLY A 156 -18.49 7.55 8.64
C GLY A 156 -17.86 7.11 7.31
N GLU A 157 -17.08 7.99 6.68
CA GLU A 157 -16.42 7.73 5.41
C GLU A 157 -14.91 7.64 5.57
N LYS A 158 -14.27 6.72 4.84
CA LYS A 158 -12.80 6.62 4.81
C LYS A 158 -12.16 7.96 4.44
N MET A 159 -11.18 8.41 5.19
CA MET A 159 -10.34 9.56 4.78
C MET A 159 -9.63 9.27 3.47
N SER A 160 -9.86 10.10 2.45
CA SER A 160 -9.21 9.96 1.15
C SER A 160 -9.09 11.30 0.41
N LYS A 161 -8.10 11.39 -0.49
CA LYS A 161 -7.95 12.55 -1.38
C LYS A 161 -9.18 12.78 -2.27
N SER A 162 -9.78 11.71 -2.75
CA SER A 162 -10.94 11.78 -3.67
C SER A 162 -12.17 12.36 -3.00
N LEU A 163 -12.35 12.15 -1.70
CA LEU A 163 -13.45 12.71 -0.92
C LEU A 163 -13.14 14.10 -0.37
N GLY A 164 -11.85 14.51 -0.37
CA GLY A 164 -11.45 15.81 0.16
C GLY A 164 -11.57 15.94 1.69
N ASN A 165 -11.74 14.83 2.41
CA ASN A 165 -11.96 14.77 3.86
C ASN A 165 -10.67 14.47 4.65
N LEU A 166 -9.52 14.87 4.13
CA LEU A 166 -8.22 14.61 4.79
C LEU A 166 -7.94 15.66 5.87
N VAL A 167 -7.41 15.19 6.98
CA VAL A 167 -6.77 16.04 8.00
C VAL A 167 -5.28 16.11 7.72
N PHE A 168 -4.76 17.33 7.56
CA PHE A 168 -3.35 17.54 7.23
C PHE A 168 -2.53 17.85 8.47
N ILE A 169 -1.46 17.12 8.68
CA ILE A 169 -0.57 17.24 9.85
C ILE A 169 0.12 18.62 9.92
N ASP A 170 0.47 19.21 8.78
CA ASP A 170 1.05 20.55 8.71
C ASP A 170 0.08 21.61 9.27
N GLN A 171 -1.22 21.51 8.93
CA GLN A 171 -2.25 22.39 9.48
C GLN A 171 -2.48 22.17 10.98
N LEU A 172 -2.51 20.91 11.43
CA LEU A 172 -2.63 20.61 12.86
C LEU A 172 -1.46 21.22 13.67
N ARG A 173 -0.25 21.18 13.11
CA ARG A 173 0.96 21.73 13.78
C ARG A 173 0.95 23.25 13.94
N GLU A 174 0.09 23.97 13.27
CA GLU A 174 -0.09 25.42 13.48
C GLU A 174 -0.76 25.73 14.83
N THR A 175 -1.55 24.78 15.36
CA THR A 175 -2.37 24.97 16.57
C THR A 175 -1.96 24.05 17.72
N TRP A 176 -1.52 22.81 17.42
CA TRP A 176 -1.31 21.76 18.42
C TRP A 176 0.16 21.36 18.57
N ASP A 177 0.55 20.98 19.78
CA ASP A 177 1.88 20.39 20.02
C ASP A 177 2.04 19.10 19.20
N PRO A 178 3.15 18.93 18.44
CA PRO A 178 3.39 17.72 17.67
C PRO A 178 3.31 16.41 18.47
N ARG A 179 3.61 16.46 19.77
CA ARG A 179 3.48 15.32 20.68
C ARG A 179 2.03 14.97 20.94
N ALA A 180 1.13 15.97 21.06
CA ALA A 180 -0.31 15.75 21.21
C ALA A 180 -0.90 15.14 19.94
N ILE A 181 -0.44 15.55 18.74
CA ILE A 181 -0.85 14.94 17.47
C ILE A 181 -0.45 13.45 17.43
N ARG A 182 0.79 13.13 17.82
CA ARG A 182 1.23 11.72 17.91
C ARG A 182 0.41 10.91 18.91
N MET A 183 0.08 11.49 20.06
CA MET A 183 -0.77 10.83 21.07
C MET A 183 -2.15 10.51 20.51
N GLY A 184 -2.77 11.43 19.76
CA GLY A 184 -4.07 11.20 19.13
C GLY A 184 -4.06 10.03 18.13
N ILE A 185 -2.95 9.82 17.43
CA ILE A 185 -2.80 8.69 16.52
C ILE A 185 -2.57 7.39 17.28
N ILE A 186 -1.64 7.38 18.26
CA ILE A 186 -1.23 6.16 18.96
C ILE A 186 -2.17 5.75 20.10
N GLU A 187 -3.18 6.55 20.46
CA GLU A 187 -4.21 6.12 21.42
C GLU A 187 -5.14 5.04 20.84
N HIS A 188 -5.06 4.83 19.53
CA HIS A 188 -5.81 3.79 18.82
C HIS A 188 -4.84 2.68 18.39
N HIS A 189 -5.22 1.43 18.63
CA HIS A 189 -4.44 0.30 18.13
C HIS A 189 -4.42 0.30 16.60
N TYR A 190 -3.25 0.12 15.99
CA TYR A 190 -3.08 0.27 14.54
C TYR A 190 -3.92 -0.70 13.68
N ARG A 191 -4.41 -1.81 14.24
CA ARG A 191 -5.29 -2.77 13.55
C ARG A 191 -6.77 -2.44 13.64
N VAL A 192 -7.15 -1.39 14.40
CA VAL A 192 -8.56 -1.04 14.65
C VAL A 192 -8.91 0.23 13.89
N GLU A 193 -9.98 0.16 13.10
CA GLU A 193 -10.54 1.36 12.46
C GLU A 193 -11.09 2.31 13.51
N TRP A 194 -10.91 3.59 13.29
CA TRP A 194 -11.38 4.62 14.21
C TRP A 194 -11.81 5.87 13.47
N GLU A 195 -12.63 6.66 14.15
CA GLU A 195 -13.23 7.89 13.62
C GLU A 195 -12.44 9.09 14.12
N TRP A 196 -12.04 9.98 13.20
CA TRP A 196 -11.51 11.29 13.55
C TRP A 196 -12.65 12.19 14.01
N ASP A 197 -12.56 12.74 15.21
CA ASP A 197 -13.50 13.68 15.78
C ASP A 197 -12.84 14.98 16.22
N ASP A 198 -13.63 16.05 16.41
CA ASP A 198 -13.14 17.37 16.79
C ASP A 198 -12.56 17.40 18.21
N GLU A 199 -12.88 16.43 19.07
CA GLU A 199 -12.41 16.31 20.44
C GLU A 199 -11.04 15.59 20.52
N LEU A 200 -10.60 14.95 19.46
CA LEU A 200 -9.35 14.19 19.46
C LEU A 200 -8.16 15.07 19.86
N MET A 201 -8.01 16.21 19.23
CA MET A 201 -6.87 17.07 19.49
C MET A 201 -6.94 17.81 20.84
N PRO A 202 -8.08 18.44 21.23
CA PRO A 202 -8.25 18.99 22.57
C PRO A 202 -7.96 18.01 23.69
N ARG A 203 -8.50 16.79 23.60
CA ARG A 203 -8.30 15.70 24.57
C ARG A 203 -6.82 15.33 24.72
N ASN A 204 -6.11 15.17 23.60
CA ASN A 204 -4.71 14.76 23.63
C ASN A 204 -3.77 15.89 24.04
N GLN A 205 -4.08 17.14 23.73
CA GLN A 205 -3.34 18.29 24.26
C GLN A 205 -3.47 18.37 25.79
N ALA A 206 -4.68 18.26 26.31
CA ALA A 206 -4.91 18.28 27.76
C ALA A 206 -4.19 17.12 28.48
N ARG A 207 -4.17 15.91 27.85
CA ARG A 207 -3.41 14.76 28.37
C ARG A 207 -1.90 15.03 28.40
N LEU A 208 -1.36 15.62 27.35
CA LEU A 208 0.06 16.01 27.27
C LEU A 208 0.43 17.01 28.34
N ASP A 209 -0.42 18.04 28.54
CA ASP A 209 -0.21 19.07 29.55
C ASP A 209 -0.20 18.48 30.96
N ALA A 210 -1.16 17.59 31.26
CA ALA A 210 -1.21 16.87 32.52
C ALA A 210 0.01 15.96 32.75
N TRP A 211 0.58 15.36 31.69
CA TRP A 211 1.81 14.58 31.80
C TRP A 211 3.02 15.45 32.04
N ASN A 212 3.12 16.60 31.38
CA ASN A 212 4.22 17.56 31.60
C ASN A 212 4.23 18.11 33.05
N GLU A 213 3.06 18.33 33.64
CA GLU A 213 2.92 18.76 35.05
C GLU A 213 3.33 17.67 36.05
N ARG A 214 3.20 16.40 35.70
CA ARG A 214 3.44 15.24 36.57
C ARG A 214 4.75 14.52 36.27
N ALA A 215 5.67 15.16 35.58
CA ALA A 215 6.91 14.53 35.17
C ALA A 215 7.64 13.86 36.35
N GLY A 216 7.78 12.53 36.28
CA GLY A 216 8.45 11.68 37.27
C GLY A 216 8.98 10.42 36.59
N SER A 217 9.81 9.64 37.29
CA SER A 217 10.28 8.34 36.80
C SER A 217 9.70 7.22 37.67
N ASN A 218 9.05 6.25 37.03
CA ASN A 218 8.66 4.99 37.65
C ASN A 218 9.22 3.83 36.83
N PRO A 219 10.30 3.14 37.31
CA PRO A 219 10.91 2.02 36.58
C PRO A 219 9.94 0.87 36.31
N ASP A 220 9.08 0.54 37.27
CA ASP A 220 8.14 -0.59 37.14
C ASP A 220 7.11 -0.31 36.02
N LEU A 221 6.65 0.94 35.88
CA LEU A 221 5.76 1.35 34.81
C LEU A 221 6.45 1.29 33.43
N LEU A 222 7.75 1.59 33.38
CA LEU A 222 8.51 1.51 32.14
C LEU A 222 8.61 0.06 31.62
N ASP A 223 8.81 -0.89 32.52
CA ASP A 223 8.85 -2.31 32.14
C ASP A 223 7.48 -2.85 31.73
N GLU A 224 6.41 -2.36 32.34
CA GLU A 224 5.03 -2.66 31.90
C GLU A 224 4.78 -2.12 30.48
N VAL A 225 5.16 -0.86 30.21
CA VAL A 225 5.02 -0.27 28.87
C VAL A 225 5.81 -1.06 27.83
N ARG A 226 7.05 -1.45 28.12
CA ARG A 226 7.86 -2.27 27.20
C ARG A 226 7.17 -3.60 26.89
N ARG A 227 6.68 -4.30 27.91
CA ARG A 227 6.01 -5.59 27.73
C ARG A 227 4.78 -5.48 26.84
N ARG A 228 3.99 -4.41 26.97
CA ARG A 228 2.83 -4.17 26.10
C ARG A 228 3.22 -3.79 24.68
N LEU A 229 4.29 -3.02 24.50
CA LEU A 229 4.82 -2.71 23.17
C LEU A 229 5.36 -3.97 22.45
N ASP A 230 5.85 -4.97 23.22
CA ASP A 230 6.28 -6.25 22.67
C ASP A 230 5.10 -7.19 22.34
N ASP A 231 3.90 -6.90 22.82
CA ASP A 231 2.67 -7.66 22.59
C ASP A 231 1.77 -6.92 21.56
N ASP A 232 2.24 -6.87 20.31
CA ASP A 232 1.55 -6.25 19.17
C ASP A 232 1.16 -4.77 19.40
N LEU A 233 1.92 -4.04 20.19
CA LEU A 233 1.68 -2.64 20.53
C LEU A 233 0.39 -2.41 21.38
N ASP A 234 -0.01 -3.39 22.22
CA ASP A 234 -1.17 -3.29 23.12
C ASP A 234 -1.01 -2.16 24.19
#